data_c0a8f3b4dd38857a8ba6dceee76d3525
#
_entry.id   c0a8f3b4dd38857a8ba6dceee76d3525
#
_cell.length_a   1.000
_cell.length_b   1.000
_cell.length_c   1.000
_cell.angle_alpha   90.00
_cell.angle_beta   90.00
_cell.angle_gamma   90.00
#
_symmetry.space_group_name_H-M   'P 1'
#
loop_
_entity.id
_entity.type
_entity.pdbx_description
1 polymer ?
#
loop_
_entity_poly.entity_id
_entity_poly.type
_entity_poly.pdbx_seq_one_letter_code
_entity_poly.pdbx_strand_id
1 'polypeptide(L)'
;MYNLFKSIIETDRSSVVICDTNHVIVYMNKSAIERYHRDLTGSSLLDCHNAKSNEIIIKIVDWFKESTENNMIYTFHNEKENKDVYMVALRDEEGNLIGYYEKHEYRNPETAKIYDFSKSLI
;
A
#
# COMPACT_ATOMS: atom_id res chain seq x y z
N MET A 1 -6.38 -5.88 19.17
CA MET A 1 -5.87 -6.43 17.91
C MET A 1 -5.83 -5.39 16.78
N TYR A 2 -6.97 -4.70 16.57
CA TYR A 2 -7.05 -3.63 15.56
C TYR A 2 -5.97 -2.55 15.74
N ASN A 3 -5.75 -2.09 16.98
CA ASN A 3 -4.74 -1.07 17.25
C ASN A 3 -3.31 -1.52 16.94
N LEU A 4 -3.01 -2.79 17.14
CA LEU A 4 -1.70 -3.35 16.80
C LEU A 4 -1.47 -3.31 15.28
N PHE A 5 -2.43 -3.77 14.52
CA PHE A 5 -2.33 -3.78 13.06
C PHE A 5 -2.27 -2.37 12.48
N LYS A 6 -3.13 -1.49 13.00
CA LYS A 6 -3.14 -0.10 12.58
C LYS A 6 -1.80 0.58 12.87
N SER A 7 -1.21 0.31 14.03
CA SER A 7 0.09 0.88 14.40
C SER A 7 1.20 0.44 13.47
N ILE A 8 1.21 -0.83 13.03
CA ILE A 8 2.20 -1.33 12.06
C ILE A 8 2.11 -0.54 10.76
N ILE A 9 0.90 -0.35 10.26
CA ILE A 9 0.65 0.36 9.00
C ILE A 9 0.96 1.85 9.16
N GLU A 10 0.53 2.45 10.26
CA GLU A 10 0.69 3.88 10.52
C GLU A 10 2.17 4.29 10.60
N THR A 11 3.02 3.43 11.15
CA THR A 11 4.44 3.73 11.35
C THR A 11 5.32 3.33 10.17
N ASP A 12 4.77 2.67 9.15
CA ASP A 12 5.53 2.31 7.95
C ASP A 12 6.00 3.57 7.24
N ARG A 13 7.28 3.61 6.88
CA ARG A 13 7.86 4.74 6.14
C ARG A 13 7.38 4.77 4.69
N SER A 14 6.92 3.65 4.16
CA SER A 14 6.30 3.60 2.84
C SER A 14 4.88 4.14 2.92
N SER A 15 4.44 4.79 1.83
CA SER A 15 3.05 5.22 1.71
C SER A 15 2.14 4.03 1.61
N VAL A 16 1.13 3.96 2.47
CA VAL A 16 0.10 2.93 2.44
C VAL A 16 -1.26 3.60 2.24
N VAL A 17 -1.90 3.27 1.13
CA VAL A 17 -3.25 3.72 0.79
C VAL A 17 -4.10 2.48 0.58
N ILE A 18 -5.10 2.29 1.43
CA ILE A 18 -5.98 1.12 1.38
C ILE A 18 -7.32 1.54 0.81
N CYS A 19 -7.79 0.76 -0.18
CA CYS A 19 -9.07 0.99 -0.83
C CYS A 19 -10.01 -0.19 -0.61
N ASP A 20 -11.31 0.10 -0.61
CA ASP A 20 -12.32 -0.95 -0.69
C ASP A 20 -12.48 -1.45 -2.13
N THR A 21 -13.40 -2.38 -2.36
CA THR A 21 -13.62 -2.96 -3.69
C THR A 21 -14.27 -2.00 -4.69
N ASN A 22 -14.75 -0.86 -4.23
CA ASN A 22 -15.31 0.21 -5.07
C ASN A 22 -14.31 1.34 -5.29
N HIS A 23 -13.04 1.09 -4.98
CA HIS A 23 -11.93 2.05 -5.16
C HIS A 23 -12.02 3.28 -4.25
N VAL A 24 -12.80 3.22 -3.18
CA VAL A 24 -12.86 4.29 -2.19
C VAL A 24 -11.70 4.11 -1.22
N ILE A 25 -10.94 5.18 -1.00
CA ILE A 25 -9.84 5.18 -0.04
C ILE A 25 -10.43 5.12 1.37
N VAL A 26 -10.12 4.06 2.10
CA VAL A 26 -10.63 3.84 3.47
C VAL A 26 -9.57 4.12 4.53
N TYR A 27 -8.31 4.15 4.15
CA TYR A 27 -7.22 4.46 5.08
C TYR A 27 -5.98 4.94 4.35
N MET A 28 -5.33 5.95 4.91
CA MET A 28 -4.00 6.42 4.50
C MET A 28 -3.13 6.52 5.74
N ASN A 29 -1.91 5.97 5.68
CA ASN A 29 -0.99 6.15 6.79
C ASN A 29 -0.35 7.55 6.73
N LYS A 30 0.40 7.90 7.78
CA LYS A 30 1.06 9.20 7.89
C LYS A 30 1.95 9.50 6.68
N SER A 31 2.74 8.51 6.24
CA SER A 31 3.62 8.67 5.08
C SER A 31 2.85 8.99 3.80
N ALA A 32 1.70 8.34 3.59
CA ALA A 32 0.85 8.60 2.44
C ALA A 32 0.25 10.01 2.48
N ILE A 33 -0.23 10.44 3.65
CA ILE A 33 -0.79 11.79 3.82
C ILE A 33 0.27 12.86 3.52
N GLU A 34 1.48 12.66 4.00
CA GLU A 34 2.61 13.57 3.71
C GLU A 34 2.93 13.62 2.22
N ARG A 35 2.94 12.47 1.54
CA ARG A 35 3.22 12.39 0.11
C ARG A 35 2.16 13.09 -0.74
N TYR A 36 0.89 12.91 -0.40
CA TYR A 36 -0.22 13.53 -1.13
C TYR A 36 -0.58 14.92 -0.62
N HIS A 37 0.06 15.37 0.47
CA HIS A 37 -0.16 16.67 1.11
C HIS A 37 -1.55 16.87 1.70
N ARG A 38 -2.34 15.81 1.82
CA ARG A 38 -3.65 15.83 2.47
C ARG A 38 -4.19 14.41 2.65
N ASP A 39 -5.16 14.27 3.55
CA ASP A 39 -5.89 13.03 3.76
C ASP A 39 -7.00 12.91 2.71
N LEU A 40 -6.91 11.90 1.86
CA LEU A 40 -7.88 11.64 0.79
C LEU A 40 -8.90 10.57 1.17
N THR A 41 -8.93 10.14 2.43
CA THR A 41 -9.89 9.14 2.91
C THR A 41 -11.32 9.56 2.57
N GLY A 42 -12.09 8.63 2.01
CA GLY A 42 -13.45 8.88 1.52
C GLY A 42 -13.55 9.26 0.04
N SER A 43 -12.43 9.62 -0.59
CA SER A 43 -12.39 9.93 -2.02
C SER A 43 -12.12 8.66 -2.84
N SER A 44 -12.47 8.70 -4.13
CA SER A 44 -12.13 7.62 -5.05
C SER A 44 -10.65 7.68 -5.43
N LEU A 45 -9.96 6.53 -5.34
CA LEU A 45 -8.59 6.42 -5.82
C LEU A 45 -8.49 6.78 -7.30
N LEU A 46 -9.53 6.49 -8.07
CA LEU A 46 -9.57 6.74 -9.51
C LEU A 46 -9.54 8.23 -9.86
N ASP A 47 -9.92 9.10 -8.92
CA ASP A 47 -9.84 10.56 -9.10
C ASP A 47 -8.40 11.09 -9.03
N CYS A 48 -7.47 10.28 -8.49
CA CYS A 48 -6.07 10.66 -8.31
C CYS A 48 -5.16 10.19 -9.45
N HIS A 49 -5.70 9.48 -10.43
CA HIS A 49 -4.94 8.85 -11.50
C HIS A 49 -5.51 9.21 -12.88
N ASN A 50 -4.69 9.07 -13.93
CA ASN A 50 -5.16 9.26 -15.28
C ASN A 50 -5.99 8.05 -15.76
N ALA A 51 -6.67 8.19 -16.91
CA ALA A 51 -7.55 7.15 -17.45
C ALA A 51 -6.83 5.82 -17.69
N LYS A 52 -5.59 5.86 -18.16
CA LYS A 52 -4.81 4.64 -18.43
C LYS A 52 -4.47 3.89 -17.14
N SER A 53 -4.05 4.60 -16.11
CA SER A 53 -3.76 4.01 -14.79
C SER A 53 -5.04 3.44 -14.17
N ASN A 54 -6.15 4.15 -14.28
CA ASN A 54 -7.44 3.69 -13.78
C ASN A 54 -7.88 2.38 -14.43
N GLU A 55 -7.68 2.26 -15.74
CA GLU A 55 -8.00 1.03 -16.48
C GLU A 55 -7.21 -0.16 -15.95
N ILE A 56 -5.93 0.03 -15.69
CA ILE A 56 -5.06 -1.01 -15.14
C ILE A 56 -5.50 -1.41 -13.72
N ILE A 57 -5.80 -0.44 -12.87
CA ILE A 57 -6.27 -0.68 -11.51
C ILE A 57 -7.57 -1.51 -11.51
N ILE A 58 -8.52 -1.12 -12.35
CA ILE A 58 -9.80 -1.83 -12.47
C ILE A 58 -9.59 -3.26 -12.95
N LYS A 59 -8.76 -3.47 -13.95
CA LYS A 59 -8.45 -4.82 -14.45
C LYS A 59 -7.82 -5.71 -13.40
N ILE A 60 -6.91 -5.16 -12.60
CA ILE A 60 -6.24 -5.92 -11.53
C ILE A 60 -7.24 -6.31 -10.44
N VAL A 61 -8.10 -5.38 -10.03
CA VAL A 61 -9.12 -5.68 -9.01
C VAL A 61 -10.11 -6.72 -9.52
N ASP A 62 -10.50 -6.64 -10.78
CA ASP A 62 -11.34 -7.67 -11.41
C ASP A 62 -10.64 -9.03 -11.42
N TRP A 63 -9.34 -9.06 -11.67
CA TRP A 63 -8.55 -10.29 -11.59
C TRP A 63 -8.51 -10.86 -10.16
N PHE A 64 -8.41 -10.02 -9.15
CA PHE A 64 -8.52 -10.47 -7.75
C PHE A 64 -9.87 -11.15 -7.48
N LYS A 65 -10.95 -10.65 -8.10
CA LYS A 65 -12.30 -11.20 -7.94
C LYS A 65 -12.49 -12.55 -8.61
N GLU A 66 -11.67 -12.88 -9.61
CA GLU A 66 -11.81 -14.12 -10.38
C GLU A 66 -11.43 -15.37 -9.59
N SER A 67 -10.50 -15.27 -8.64
CA SER A 67 -10.03 -16.42 -7.87
C SER A 67 -9.42 -15.98 -6.55
N THR A 68 -9.64 -16.78 -5.51
CA THR A 68 -9.01 -16.57 -4.20
C THR A 68 -7.48 -16.80 -4.24
N GLU A 69 -6.97 -17.36 -5.32
CA GLU A 69 -5.52 -17.54 -5.54
C GLU A 69 -4.85 -16.29 -6.10
N ASN A 70 -5.62 -15.32 -6.59
CA ASN A 70 -5.11 -14.10 -7.21
C ASN A 70 -4.96 -13.01 -6.14
N ASN A 71 -3.77 -12.89 -5.54
CA ASN A 71 -3.58 -12.05 -4.35
C ASN A 71 -2.48 -11.00 -4.46
N MET A 72 -1.58 -11.12 -5.43
CA MET A 72 -0.51 -10.14 -5.60
C MET A 72 -0.05 -10.14 -7.05
N ILE A 73 0.22 -8.95 -7.57
CA ILE A 73 0.77 -8.79 -8.92
C ILE A 73 1.82 -7.68 -8.90
N TYR A 74 2.95 -7.92 -9.57
CA TYR A 74 4.02 -6.95 -9.76
C TYR A 74 3.61 -6.00 -10.87
N THR A 75 3.44 -4.71 -10.56
CA THR A 75 2.91 -3.74 -11.52
C THR A 75 4.00 -2.97 -12.27
N PHE A 76 5.01 -2.47 -11.55
CA PHE A 76 6.10 -1.75 -12.20
C PHE A 76 7.25 -1.49 -11.25
N HIS A 77 8.39 -1.12 -11.83
CA HIS A 77 9.55 -0.63 -11.10
C HIS A 77 9.64 0.89 -11.26
N ASN A 78 9.70 1.60 -10.14
CA ASN A 78 9.92 3.05 -10.14
C ASN A 78 11.43 3.31 -10.08
N GLU A 79 11.99 3.71 -11.20
CA GLU A 79 13.44 3.95 -11.33
C GLU A 79 13.91 5.11 -10.45
N LYS A 80 13.14 6.17 -10.40
CA LYS A 80 13.51 7.38 -9.66
C LYS A 80 13.67 7.12 -8.16
N GLU A 81 12.77 6.33 -7.59
CA GLU A 81 12.80 5.99 -6.17
C GLU A 81 13.42 4.62 -5.91
N ASN A 82 13.79 3.91 -6.95
CA ASN A 82 14.34 2.54 -6.90
C ASN A 82 13.49 1.63 -6.02
N LYS A 83 12.23 1.47 -6.43
CA LYS A 83 11.30 0.61 -5.71
C LYS A 83 10.48 -0.24 -6.67
N ASP A 84 10.17 -1.43 -6.24
CA ASP A 84 9.22 -2.30 -6.92
C ASP A 84 7.83 -2.10 -6.32
N VAL A 85 6.84 -2.07 -7.18
CA VAL A 85 5.46 -1.77 -6.79
C VAL A 85 4.56 -2.94 -7.14
N TYR A 86 3.74 -3.34 -6.17
CA TYR A 86 2.82 -4.46 -6.29
C TYR A 86 1.42 -4.02 -5.89
N MET A 87 0.40 -4.60 -6.51
CA MET A 87 -0.96 -4.52 -5.98
C MET A 87 -1.27 -5.80 -5.22
N VAL A 88 -1.88 -5.66 -4.05
CA VAL A 88 -2.12 -6.75 -3.11
C VAL A 88 -3.61 -6.77 -2.74
N ALA A 89 -4.23 -7.94 -2.90
CA ALA A 89 -5.61 -8.15 -2.48
C ALA A 89 -5.70 -8.28 -0.96
N LEU A 90 -6.76 -7.72 -0.40
CA LEU A 90 -7.08 -7.87 1.02
C LEU A 90 -8.36 -8.70 1.13
N ARG A 91 -8.31 -9.75 1.93
CA ARG A 91 -9.42 -10.70 2.07
C ARG A 91 -9.78 -10.92 3.52
N ASP A 92 -11.05 -11.24 3.76
CA ASP A 92 -11.51 -11.67 5.07
C ASP A 92 -11.13 -13.14 5.32
N GLU A 93 -11.50 -13.67 6.49
CA GLU A 93 -11.17 -15.04 6.87
C GLU A 93 -11.80 -16.09 5.96
N GLU A 94 -12.86 -15.74 5.24
CA GLU A 94 -13.57 -16.63 4.32
C GLU A 94 -13.05 -16.54 2.88
N GLY A 95 -12.06 -15.69 2.65
CA GLY A 95 -11.46 -15.47 1.33
C GLY A 95 -12.18 -14.45 0.47
N ASN A 96 -13.19 -13.76 0.99
CA ASN A 96 -13.88 -12.70 0.26
C ASN A 96 -12.95 -11.49 0.07
N LEU A 97 -12.94 -10.94 -1.13
CA LEU A 97 -12.19 -9.70 -1.39
C LEU A 97 -12.86 -8.54 -0.69
N ILE A 98 -12.16 -7.88 0.21
CA ILE A 98 -12.67 -6.72 0.97
C ILE A 98 -11.97 -5.42 0.60
N GLY A 99 -10.88 -5.48 -0.15
CA GLY A 99 -10.15 -4.30 -0.57
C GLY A 99 -8.82 -4.65 -1.19
N TYR A 100 -7.99 -3.64 -1.35
CA TYR A 100 -6.65 -3.80 -1.90
C TYR A 100 -5.77 -2.63 -1.49
N TYR A 101 -4.45 -2.80 -1.65
CA TYR A 101 -3.51 -1.68 -1.49
C TYR A 101 -2.32 -1.86 -2.42
N GLU A 102 -1.56 -0.79 -2.60
CA GLU A 102 -0.33 -0.78 -3.36
C GLU A 102 0.85 -0.93 -2.40
N LYS A 103 1.64 -1.99 -2.59
CA LYS A 103 2.80 -2.27 -1.75
C LYS A 103 4.06 -1.75 -2.44
N HIS A 104 4.89 -1.02 -1.69
CA HIS A 104 6.16 -0.48 -2.17
C HIS A 104 7.32 -1.19 -1.49
N GLU A 105 8.24 -1.75 -2.27
CA GLU A 105 9.45 -2.36 -1.76
C GLU A 105 10.67 -1.60 -2.26
N TYR A 106 11.27 -0.80 -1.40
CA TYR A 106 12.44 -0.01 -1.73
C TYR A 106 13.67 -0.91 -1.80
N ARG A 107 14.49 -0.72 -2.85
CA ARG A 107 15.65 -1.58 -3.15
C ARG A 107 16.99 -0.95 -2.81
N ASN A 108 17.05 0.30 -2.42
CA ASN A 108 18.30 0.92 -1.97
C ASN A 108 18.75 0.29 -0.67
N PRO A 109 20.06 0.08 -0.50
CA PRO A 109 20.59 -0.41 0.78
C PRO A 109 20.25 0.56 1.91
N GLU A 110 20.04 0.00 3.10
CA GLU A 110 19.84 0.81 4.30
C GLU A 110 21.12 1.60 4.61
N THR A 111 20.98 2.90 4.83
CA THR A 111 22.10 3.80 5.14
C THR A 111 22.18 4.17 6.62
N ALA A 112 21.13 3.87 7.39
CA ALA A 112 21.17 4.12 8.81
C ALA A 112 22.21 3.25 9.50
N LYS A 113 22.89 3.82 10.49
CA LYS A 113 23.86 3.07 11.27
C LYS A 113 23.16 2.02 12.11
N ILE A 114 23.68 0.79 12.10
CA ILE A 114 23.17 -0.25 12.98
C ILE A 114 23.35 0.17 14.44
N TYR A 115 22.30 0.05 15.20
CA TYR A 115 22.32 0.39 16.61
C TYR A 115 23.23 -0.56 17.38
N ASP A 116 24.10 -0.01 18.24
CA ASP A 116 25.02 -0.80 19.05
C ASP A 116 24.60 -0.77 20.53
N PHE A 117 23.98 -1.84 20.97
CA PHE A 117 23.51 -1.97 22.35
C PHE A 117 24.64 -2.14 23.39
N SER A 118 25.88 -2.34 22.94
CA SER A 118 27.03 -2.38 23.86
C SER A 118 27.39 -0.98 24.38
N LYS A 119 26.90 0.08 23.72
CA LYS A 119 27.11 1.45 24.12
C LYS A 119 25.93 1.96 24.91
N SER A 120 26.18 2.89 25.85
CA SER A 120 25.10 3.48 26.64
C SER A 120 24.13 4.24 25.78
N LEU A 121 22.83 4.07 26.05
CA LEU A 121 21.73 4.82 25.43
C LEU A 121 21.51 6.18 26.06
N ILE A 122 22.03 6.35 27.26
CA ILE A 122 21.79 7.52 28.08
C ILE A 122 23.08 8.05 28.62
#